data_f9871cdec2942fa9f9c323f5ba74b799
#
_entry.id   f9871cdec2942fa9f9c323f5ba74b799
#
_cell.length_a   1.000
_cell.length_b   1.000
_cell.length_c   1.000
_cell.angle_alpha   90.00
_cell.angle_beta   90.00
_cell.angle_gamma   90.00
#
_symmetry.space_group_name_H-M   'P 1'
#
loop_
_entity.id
_entity.type
_entity.pdbx_description
1 polymer ?
#
loop_
_entity_poly.entity_id
_entity_poly.type
_entity_poly.pdbx_seq_one_letter_code
_entity_poly.pdbx_strand_id
1 'polypeptide(L)'
;MSTETLLQLEQRLIEQARPFAVVTVIRAAPPTSTWVGAQALVEDDGALHGWIGGGCSRAIVIEAAQQTIRAGRPKRIRLSNEPDRADADVEAHAMPCASNGALELFIQPTLPPPTVLVLGSTPTALEACVLVQRMGLRVCAAANVTAPLAALGLPRVVQGFDVAAFDAVKPLLVLVATQGDGDEDALEAALRSMAAAVLLIASQRKADRLRDTMRLRGIAPERLAALHAPAGPNIHAHTPQEIALGAVAGLIAMRGELEEAAAAGAAARADARGETVPPLSPCEASDPAAALAPRYLNPVCGMGIDIASAKHVLDYGGERFYFCCDGCKQEFERQPAKYLAIVQGKAHLEKT
;
A
#
# COMPACT_ATOMS: atom_id res chain seq x y z
N MET A 1 -25.12 -25.82 -6.75
CA MET A 1 -24.03 -25.09 -6.08
C MET A 1 -23.84 -23.80 -6.86
N SER A 2 -24.08 -22.64 -6.24
CA SER A 2 -23.93 -21.33 -6.92
C SER A 2 -22.44 -21.11 -7.19
N THR A 3 -22.07 -20.93 -8.44
CA THR A 3 -20.68 -20.67 -8.81
C THR A 3 -20.39 -19.20 -8.46
N GLU A 4 -19.69 -18.98 -7.36
CA GLU A 4 -19.24 -17.66 -6.94
C GLU A 4 -18.32 -17.07 -8.02
N THR A 5 -18.58 -15.84 -8.44
CA THR A 5 -17.70 -15.13 -9.38
C THR A 5 -16.43 -14.63 -8.65
N LEU A 6 -15.34 -14.38 -9.40
CA LEU A 6 -14.12 -13.82 -8.79
C LEU A 6 -14.41 -12.50 -8.06
N LEU A 7 -15.27 -11.65 -8.61
CA LEU A 7 -15.65 -10.38 -7.98
C LEU A 7 -16.40 -10.58 -6.64
N GLN A 8 -17.31 -11.57 -6.56
CA GLN A 8 -17.99 -11.88 -5.31
C GLN A 8 -17.04 -12.45 -4.25
N LEU A 9 -16.09 -13.30 -4.68
CA LEU A 9 -15.05 -13.82 -3.81
C LEU A 9 -14.14 -12.70 -3.29
N GLU A 10 -13.71 -11.80 -4.15
CA GLU A 10 -12.90 -10.64 -3.79
C GLU A 10 -13.61 -9.78 -2.73
N GLN A 11 -14.86 -9.42 -2.99
CA GLN A 11 -15.67 -8.67 -2.03
C GLN A 11 -15.79 -9.38 -0.68
N ARG A 12 -16.05 -10.67 -0.67
CA ARG A 12 -16.15 -11.48 0.54
C ARG A 12 -14.84 -11.50 1.33
N LEU A 13 -13.68 -11.63 0.66
CA LEU A 13 -12.39 -11.63 1.33
C LEU A 13 -12.05 -10.25 1.91
N ILE A 14 -12.40 -9.16 1.23
CA ILE A 14 -12.28 -7.80 1.76
C ILE A 14 -13.14 -7.63 3.02
N GLU A 15 -14.40 -8.06 3.00
CA GLU A 15 -15.31 -8.00 4.16
C GLU A 15 -14.78 -8.83 5.34
N GLN A 16 -14.19 -9.99 5.06
CA GLN A 16 -13.58 -10.87 6.07
C GLN A 16 -12.21 -10.39 6.55
N ALA A 17 -11.67 -9.33 5.97
CA ALA A 17 -10.31 -8.84 6.22
C ALA A 17 -9.25 -9.95 6.02
N ARG A 18 -9.42 -10.79 4.98
CA ARG A 18 -8.45 -11.80 4.58
C ARG A 18 -7.55 -11.26 3.48
N PRO A 19 -6.22 -11.47 3.59
CA PRO A 19 -5.29 -11.06 2.53
C PRO A 19 -5.40 -12.01 1.33
N PHE A 20 -5.27 -11.44 0.13
CA PHE A 20 -5.23 -12.19 -1.13
C PHE A 20 -4.42 -11.43 -2.18
N ALA A 21 -4.13 -12.06 -3.30
CA ALA A 21 -3.53 -11.42 -4.46
C ALA A 21 -4.39 -11.64 -5.70
N VAL A 22 -4.59 -10.59 -6.48
CA VAL A 22 -5.17 -10.66 -7.82
C VAL A 22 -4.03 -10.85 -8.81
N VAL A 23 -4.14 -11.89 -9.63
CA VAL A 23 -3.19 -12.24 -10.69
C VAL A 23 -3.84 -11.96 -12.02
N THR A 24 -3.21 -11.12 -12.85
CA THR A 24 -3.71 -10.78 -14.19
C THR A 24 -2.67 -11.15 -15.25
N VAL A 25 -3.07 -11.86 -16.28
CA VAL A 25 -2.23 -12.14 -17.45
C VAL A 25 -2.13 -10.86 -18.27
N ILE A 26 -0.93 -10.27 -18.36
CA ILE A 26 -0.68 -9.04 -19.12
C ILE A 26 -0.03 -9.31 -20.49
N ARG A 27 0.59 -10.48 -20.68
CA ARG A 27 1.09 -10.94 -21.97
C ARG A 27 0.97 -12.46 -22.07
N ALA A 28 0.56 -12.95 -23.24
CA ALA A 28 0.44 -14.35 -23.53
C ALA A 28 1.03 -14.62 -24.94
N ALA A 29 2.13 -15.35 -25.01
CA ALA A 29 2.76 -15.75 -26.28
C ALA A 29 2.38 -17.19 -26.58
N PRO A 30 1.70 -17.48 -27.70
CA PRO A 30 1.30 -18.83 -28.07
C PRO A 30 2.49 -19.78 -28.25
N PRO A 31 2.24 -21.09 -28.04
CA PRO A 31 0.99 -21.72 -27.67
C PRO A 31 0.72 -21.66 -26.15
N THR A 32 -0.39 -21.05 -25.72
CA THR A 32 -0.83 -20.98 -24.34
C THR A 32 -2.31 -21.33 -24.19
N SER A 33 -2.71 -21.83 -23.03
CA SER A 33 -4.12 -22.11 -22.71
C SER A 33 -4.81 -20.95 -22.00
N THR A 34 -4.21 -19.75 -22.05
CA THR A 34 -4.76 -18.53 -21.46
C THR A 34 -4.67 -17.34 -22.42
N TRP A 35 -5.24 -16.20 -22.04
CA TRP A 35 -5.31 -14.98 -22.87
C TRP A 35 -4.99 -13.75 -22.01
N VAL A 36 -4.63 -12.65 -22.65
CA VAL A 36 -4.40 -11.37 -21.99
C VAL A 36 -5.70 -10.89 -21.35
N GLY A 37 -5.65 -10.49 -20.08
CA GLY A 37 -6.80 -10.12 -19.26
C GLY A 37 -7.43 -11.28 -18.49
N ALA A 38 -6.98 -12.52 -18.65
CA ALA A 38 -7.37 -13.62 -17.78
C ALA A 38 -6.92 -13.34 -16.33
N GLN A 39 -7.78 -13.68 -15.37
CA GLN A 39 -7.56 -13.38 -13.95
C GLN A 39 -7.74 -14.60 -13.07
N ALA A 40 -6.97 -14.61 -11.99
CA ALA A 40 -7.16 -15.49 -10.85
C ALA A 40 -6.96 -14.71 -9.55
N LEU A 41 -7.56 -15.23 -8.48
CA LEU A 41 -7.38 -14.76 -7.12
C LEU A 41 -6.66 -15.86 -6.34
N VAL A 42 -5.61 -15.50 -5.61
CA VAL A 42 -4.85 -16.41 -4.76
C VAL A 42 -4.98 -15.94 -3.31
N GLU A 43 -5.49 -16.81 -2.43
CA GLU A 43 -5.58 -16.55 -0.99
C GLU A 43 -4.22 -16.80 -0.30
N ASP A 44 -4.07 -16.35 0.92
CA ASP A 44 -2.84 -16.50 1.72
C ASP A 44 -2.47 -17.96 2.01
N ASP A 45 -3.44 -18.86 2.06
CA ASP A 45 -3.25 -20.31 2.20
C ASP A 45 -2.86 -21.02 0.89
N GLY A 46 -2.84 -20.29 -0.26
CA GLY A 46 -2.52 -20.82 -1.58
C GLY A 46 -3.71 -21.33 -2.38
N ALA A 47 -4.95 -21.18 -1.89
CA ALA A 47 -6.14 -21.47 -2.67
C ALA A 47 -6.21 -20.54 -3.89
N LEU A 48 -6.23 -21.12 -5.11
CA LEU A 48 -6.33 -20.38 -6.36
C LEU A 48 -7.70 -20.56 -6.99
N HIS A 49 -8.38 -19.45 -7.24
CA HIS A 49 -9.68 -19.34 -7.88
C HIS A 49 -9.55 -18.60 -9.21
N GLY A 50 -10.20 -19.09 -10.26
CA GLY A 50 -10.12 -18.52 -11.61
C GLY A 50 -9.13 -19.26 -12.52
N TRP A 51 -8.70 -18.60 -13.59
CA TRP A 51 -7.90 -19.23 -14.62
C TRP A 51 -6.77 -18.32 -15.15
N ILE A 52 -5.52 -18.80 -15.07
CA ILE A 52 -4.32 -18.08 -15.55
C ILE A 52 -3.44 -18.95 -16.44
N GLY A 53 -3.93 -20.14 -16.87
CA GLY A 53 -3.19 -21.08 -17.70
C GLY A 53 -3.17 -22.48 -17.12
N GLY A 54 -2.40 -23.38 -17.76
CA GLY A 54 -2.33 -24.78 -17.41
C GLY A 54 -1.58 -25.08 -16.11
N GLY A 55 -1.52 -26.38 -15.75
CA GLY A 55 -0.95 -26.83 -14.47
C GLY A 55 0.51 -26.45 -14.22
N CYS A 56 1.32 -26.29 -15.27
CA CYS A 56 2.75 -25.94 -15.14
C CYS A 56 2.98 -24.54 -14.54
N SER A 57 2.11 -23.57 -14.86
CA SER A 57 2.21 -22.20 -14.33
C SER A 57 1.62 -22.05 -12.91
N ARG A 58 0.68 -22.93 -12.54
CA ARG A 58 -0.12 -22.78 -11.33
C ARG A 58 0.72 -22.75 -10.04
N ALA A 59 1.66 -23.66 -9.87
CA ALA A 59 2.49 -23.75 -8.67
C ALA A 59 3.36 -22.49 -8.50
N ILE A 60 4.00 -22.06 -9.60
CA ILE A 60 4.86 -20.86 -9.62
C ILE A 60 4.04 -19.61 -9.26
N VAL A 61 2.85 -19.48 -9.84
CA VAL A 61 1.98 -18.33 -9.59
C VAL A 61 1.47 -18.30 -8.15
N ILE A 62 1.10 -19.44 -7.57
CA ILE A 62 0.68 -19.52 -6.16
C ILE A 62 1.82 -19.06 -5.24
N GLU A 63 3.03 -19.59 -5.46
CA GLU A 63 4.19 -19.21 -4.67
C GLU A 63 4.50 -17.71 -4.79
N ALA A 64 4.56 -17.17 -6.01
CA ALA A 64 4.79 -15.75 -6.26
C ALA A 64 3.69 -14.87 -5.64
N ALA A 65 2.43 -15.30 -5.71
CA ALA A 65 1.31 -14.58 -5.09
C ALA A 65 1.42 -14.55 -3.56
N GLN A 66 1.74 -15.68 -2.93
CA GLN A 66 1.96 -15.74 -1.49
C GLN A 66 3.15 -14.88 -1.04
N GLN A 67 4.24 -14.85 -1.82
CA GLN A 67 5.37 -13.94 -1.57
C GLN A 67 4.94 -12.48 -1.69
N THR A 68 4.13 -12.14 -2.71
CA THR A 68 3.59 -10.82 -2.95
C THR A 68 2.66 -10.35 -1.80
N ILE A 69 1.80 -11.25 -1.29
CA ILE A 69 0.96 -10.98 -0.11
C ILE A 69 1.85 -10.67 1.12
N ARG A 70 2.87 -11.49 1.37
CA ARG A 70 3.79 -11.28 2.50
C ARG A 70 4.62 -10.01 2.38
N ALA A 71 5.02 -9.64 1.16
CA ALA A 71 5.80 -8.44 0.91
C ALA A 71 4.95 -7.15 0.89
N GLY A 72 3.63 -7.26 0.68
CA GLY A 72 2.72 -6.13 0.57
C GLY A 72 2.93 -5.26 -0.67
N ARG A 73 3.68 -5.74 -1.68
CA ARG A 73 4.05 -4.98 -2.88
C ARG A 73 3.70 -5.76 -4.13
N PRO A 74 3.18 -5.11 -5.18
CA PRO A 74 2.92 -5.77 -6.45
C PRO A 74 4.23 -6.21 -7.11
N LYS A 75 4.16 -7.27 -7.90
CA LYS A 75 5.27 -7.73 -8.73
C LYS A 75 4.80 -8.17 -10.11
N ARG A 76 5.73 -8.15 -11.06
CA ARG A 76 5.57 -8.75 -12.38
C ARG A 76 6.43 -10.01 -12.47
N ILE A 77 5.86 -11.08 -12.98
CA ILE A 77 6.58 -12.32 -13.24
C ILE A 77 6.45 -12.73 -14.71
N ARG A 78 7.50 -13.34 -15.24
CA ARG A 78 7.53 -13.92 -16.57
C ARG A 78 7.81 -15.41 -16.47
N LEU A 79 6.96 -16.20 -17.10
CA LEU A 79 7.07 -17.65 -17.17
C LEU A 79 7.42 -18.05 -18.61
N SER A 80 8.55 -18.74 -18.82
CA SER A 80 8.98 -19.23 -20.14
C SER A 80 9.89 -20.45 -19.98
N ASN A 81 10.06 -21.24 -21.04
CA ASN A 81 11.01 -22.35 -21.03
C ASN A 81 12.48 -21.88 -20.98
N GLU A 82 12.74 -20.74 -21.61
CA GLU A 82 14.03 -20.08 -21.57
C GLU A 82 13.82 -18.75 -20.83
N PRO A 83 14.32 -18.63 -19.59
CA PRO A 83 14.29 -17.36 -18.88
C PRO A 83 15.30 -16.42 -19.55
N ASP A 84 14.84 -15.71 -20.60
CA ASP A 84 15.57 -14.59 -21.17
C ASP A 84 15.82 -13.55 -20.09
N ARG A 85 16.89 -12.75 -20.22
CA ARG A 85 17.14 -11.65 -19.29
C ARG A 85 15.89 -10.78 -19.23
N ALA A 86 15.16 -10.93 -18.13
CA ALA A 86 13.98 -10.13 -17.88
C ALA A 86 14.37 -8.64 -17.82
N ASP A 87 13.44 -7.76 -18.21
CA ASP A 87 13.54 -6.35 -17.88
C ASP A 87 13.75 -6.21 -16.37
N ALA A 88 14.47 -5.18 -15.93
CA ALA A 88 14.87 -4.99 -14.53
C ALA A 88 13.71 -5.13 -13.50
N ASP A 89 12.46 -4.95 -13.94
CA ASP A 89 11.26 -4.99 -13.11
C ASP A 89 10.45 -6.29 -13.21
N VAL A 90 10.96 -7.32 -13.91
CA VAL A 90 10.23 -8.57 -14.16
C VAL A 90 11.04 -9.76 -13.64
N GLU A 91 10.47 -10.48 -12.68
CA GLU A 91 11.06 -11.70 -12.15
C GLU A 91 10.84 -12.86 -13.13
N ALA A 92 11.90 -13.43 -13.65
CA ALA A 92 11.83 -14.53 -14.62
C ALA A 92 11.84 -15.90 -13.93
N HIS A 93 10.87 -16.73 -14.29
CA HIS A 93 10.77 -18.11 -13.82
C HIS A 93 10.84 -19.09 -14.98
N ALA A 94 11.67 -20.12 -14.83
CA ALA A 94 11.69 -21.24 -15.77
C ALA A 94 10.41 -22.07 -15.59
N MET A 95 9.67 -22.24 -16.69
CA MET A 95 8.49 -23.08 -16.73
C MET A 95 8.71 -24.16 -17.80
N PRO A 96 9.26 -25.32 -17.45
CA PRO A 96 9.46 -26.41 -18.43
C PRO A 96 8.09 -26.92 -18.91
N CYS A 97 7.66 -26.41 -20.05
CA CYS A 97 6.40 -26.78 -20.68
C CYS A 97 6.64 -27.27 -22.10
N ALA A 98 6.07 -28.42 -22.43
CA ALA A 98 6.19 -29.01 -23.76
C ALA A 98 5.64 -28.10 -24.89
N SER A 99 4.75 -27.17 -24.56
CA SER A 99 4.15 -26.25 -25.52
C SER A 99 5.02 -25.02 -25.86
N ASN A 100 6.10 -24.76 -25.13
CA ASN A 100 7.03 -23.65 -25.38
C ASN A 100 6.40 -22.24 -25.39
N GLY A 101 5.22 -22.06 -24.76
CA GLY A 101 4.56 -20.78 -24.63
C GLY A 101 5.17 -19.92 -23.50
N ALA A 102 4.96 -18.62 -23.55
CA ALA A 102 5.40 -17.71 -22.52
C ALA A 102 4.25 -16.84 -21.99
N LEU A 103 4.28 -16.56 -20.68
CA LEU A 103 3.30 -15.74 -19.99
C LEU A 103 4.00 -14.61 -19.23
N GLU A 104 3.39 -13.45 -19.20
CA GLU A 104 3.75 -12.39 -18.26
C GLU A 104 2.52 -12.04 -17.44
N LEU A 105 2.71 -12.00 -16.11
CA LEU A 105 1.63 -11.82 -15.15
C LEU A 105 1.96 -10.65 -14.23
N PHE A 106 0.93 -9.88 -13.91
CA PHE A 106 0.97 -8.87 -12.86
C PHE A 106 0.24 -9.42 -11.63
N ILE A 107 0.92 -9.38 -10.49
CA ILE A 107 0.40 -9.88 -9.22
C ILE A 107 0.26 -8.69 -8.28
N GLN A 108 -0.98 -8.39 -7.88
CA GLN A 108 -1.32 -7.28 -7.01
C GLN A 108 -1.87 -7.80 -5.68
N PRO A 109 -1.21 -7.53 -4.54
CA PRO A 109 -1.72 -7.93 -3.24
C PRO A 109 -2.84 -6.98 -2.81
N THR A 110 -3.87 -7.56 -2.17
CA THR A 110 -4.89 -6.83 -1.43
C THR A 110 -4.78 -7.25 0.03
N LEU A 111 -4.29 -6.33 0.85
CA LEU A 111 -4.11 -6.55 2.28
C LEU A 111 -5.24 -5.88 3.05
N PRO A 112 -5.71 -6.50 4.15
CA PRO A 112 -6.66 -5.83 5.03
C PRO A 112 -6.02 -4.58 5.62
N PRO A 113 -6.80 -3.50 5.80
CA PRO A 113 -6.27 -2.30 6.44
C PRO A 113 -5.75 -2.62 7.85
N PRO A 114 -4.63 -2.01 8.28
CA PRO A 114 -4.10 -2.21 9.62
C PRO A 114 -5.13 -1.88 10.69
N THR A 115 -5.15 -2.70 11.75
CA THR A 115 -6.05 -2.49 12.88
C THR A 115 -5.39 -1.60 13.92
N VAL A 116 -6.08 -0.55 14.34
CA VAL A 116 -5.74 0.29 15.49
C VAL A 116 -6.69 -0.05 16.63
N LEU A 117 -6.15 -0.33 17.81
CA LEU A 117 -6.91 -0.52 19.03
C LEU A 117 -6.84 0.74 19.89
N VAL A 118 -7.98 1.37 20.15
CA VAL A 118 -8.10 2.56 20.99
C VAL A 118 -8.57 2.14 22.39
N LEU A 119 -7.78 2.49 23.42
CA LEU A 119 -8.11 2.19 24.81
C LEU A 119 -8.66 3.42 25.52
N GLY A 120 -9.88 3.32 26.01
CA GLY A 120 -10.63 4.36 26.70
C GLY A 120 -11.91 4.75 25.97
N SER A 121 -12.79 5.45 26.70
CA SER A 121 -14.05 6.00 26.19
C SER A 121 -14.20 7.50 26.49
N THR A 122 -13.07 8.18 26.67
CA THR A 122 -13.01 9.64 26.85
C THR A 122 -13.38 10.39 25.56
N PRO A 123 -13.76 11.66 25.62
CA PRO A 123 -14.04 12.44 24.41
C PRO A 123 -12.90 12.39 23.39
N THR A 124 -11.65 12.39 23.86
CA THR A 124 -10.47 12.25 22.99
C THR A 124 -10.37 10.87 22.35
N ALA A 125 -10.69 9.81 23.10
CA ALA A 125 -10.70 8.43 22.56
C ALA A 125 -11.78 8.27 21.48
N LEU A 126 -12.98 8.79 21.72
CA LEU A 126 -14.09 8.75 20.75
C LEU A 126 -13.72 9.48 19.45
N GLU A 127 -13.17 10.68 19.57
CA GLU A 127 -12.74 11.45 18.40
C GLU A 127 -11.60 10.76 17.65
N ALA A 128 -10.63 10.17 18.37
CA ALA A 128 -9.57 9.38 17.75
C ALA A 128 -10.13 8.19 16.95
N CYS A 129 -11.13 7.48 17.48
CA CYS A 129 -11.80 6.40 16.74
C CYS A 129 -12.40 6.92 15.41
N VAL A 130 -13.10 8.04 15.44
CA VAL A 130 -13.73 8.65 14.25
C VAL A 130 -12.67 9.07 13.23
N LEU A 131 -11.60 9.73 13.66
CA LEU A 131 -10.52 10.17 12.77
C LEU A 131 -9.82 8.99 12.13
N VAL A 132 -9.46 7.96 12.90
CA VAL A 132 -8.79 6.75 12.40
C VAL A 132 -9.67 5.99 11.39
N GLN A 133 -10.99 5.88 11.63
CA GLN A 133 -11.93 5.31 10.65
C GLN A 133 -11.96 6.12 9.34
N ARG A 134 -11.97 7.45 9.42
CA ARG A 134 -11.93 8.33 8.24
C ARG A 134 -10.64 8.21 7.43
N MET A 135 -9.53 7.78 8.06
CA MET A 135 -8.27 7.47 7.38
C MET A 135 -8.26 6.08 6.72
N GLY A 136 -9.39 5.36 6.74
CA GLY A 136 -9.51 4.04 6.13
C GLY A 136 -8.85 2.91 6.93
N LEU A 137 -8.49 3.14 8.19
CA LEU A 137 -7.94 2.12 9.07
C LEU A 137 -9.06 1.39 9.81
N ARG A 138 -8.83 0.12 10.13
CA ARG A 138 -9.74 -0.65 10.96
C ARG A 138 -9.59 -0.26 12.42
N VAL A 139 -10.68 0.14 13.07
CA VAL A 139 -10.66 0.55 14.48
C VAL A 139 -11.41 -0.44 15.34
N CYS A 140 -10.75 -0.88 16.42
CA CYS A 140 -11.37 -1.57 17.53
C CYS A 140 -11.15 -0.73 18.80
N ALA A 141 -11.99 -0.90 19.81
CA ALA A 141 -11.84 -0.17 21.06
C ALA A 141 -11.99 -1.08 22.28
N ALA A 142 -11.37 -0.68 23.39
CA ALA A 142 -11.58 -1.31 24.69
C ALA A 142 -11.67 -0.24 25.79
N ALA A 143 -12.59 -0.40 26.73
CA ALA A 143 -12.79 0.54 27.81
C ALA A 143 -13.50 -0.12 29.00
N ASN A 144 -13.34 0.43 30.20
CA ASN A 144 -14.12 0.04 31.37
C ASN A 144 -15.59 0.39 31.21
N VAL A 145 -15.90 1.48 30.52
CA VAL A 145 -17.25 1.91 30.18
C VAL A 145 -17.39 1.94 28.66
N THR A 146 -18.14 1.01 28.09
CA THR A 146 -18.26 0.85 26.62
C THR A 146 -19.43 1.60 26.01
N ALA A 147 -20.39 2.07 26.82
CA ALA A 147 -21.58 2.76 26.31
C ALA A 147 -21.31 3.94 25.35
N PRO A 148 -20.33 4.84 25.59
CA PRO A 148 -20.00 5.91 24.65
C PRO A 148 -19.48 5.42 23.29
N LEU A 149 -18.88 4.25 23.23
CA LEU A 149 -18.32 3.64 22.02
C LEU A 149 -19.40 2.99 21.12
N ALA A 150 -20.56 2.67 21.67
CA ALA A 150 -21.63 1.94 20.97
C ALA A 150 -22.15 2.70 19.74
N ALA A 151 -22.18 4.03 19.78
CA ALA A 151 -22.65 4.88 18.68
C ALA A 151 -21.71 4.96 17.49
N LEU A 152 -20.45 4.48 17.63
CA LEU A 152 -19.42 4.65 16.60
C LEU A 152 -19.41 3.55 15.54
N GLY A 153 -20.24 2.50 15.68
CA GLY A 153 -20.33 1.40 14.73
C GLY A 153 -19.01 0.64 14.56
N LEU A 154 -18.22 0.53 15.64
CA LEU A 154 -16.92 -0.16 15.59
C LEU A 154 -17.12 -1.66 15.39
N PRO A 155 -16.27 -2.34 14.60
CA PRO A 155 -16.38 -3.78 14.34
C PRO A 155 -16.20 -4.62 15.61
N ARG A 156 -15.48 -4.10 16.60
CA ARG A 156 -15.31 -4.76 17.90
C ARG A 156 -15.07 -3.73 19.01
N VAL A 157 -15.81 -3.89 20.10
CA VAL A 157 -15.63 -3.19 21.38
C VAL A 157 -15.44 -4.23 22.49
N VAL A 158 -14.39 -4.07 23.27
CA VAL A 158 -14.02 -4.97 24.38
C VAL A 158 -14.33 -4.28 25.70
N GLN A 159 -14.95 -5.00 26.64
CA GLN A 159 -15.14 -4.54 28.02
C GLN A 159 -13.88 -4.79 28.83
N GLY A 160 -13.32 -3.73 29.43
CA GLY A 160 -12.07 -3.81 30.22
C GLY A 160 -10.81 -3.90 29.34
N PHE A 161 -9.69 -4.21 30.00
CA PHE A 161 -8.37 -4.26 29.38
C PHE A 161 -7.78 -5.68 29.49
N ASP A 162 -8.20 -6.57 28.61
CA ASP A 162 -7.76 -7.96 28.55
C ASP A 162 -6.81 -8.20 27.37
N VAL A 163 -5.58 -8.65 27.67
CA VAL A 163 -4.53 -8.93 26.68
C VAL A 163 -4.99 -10.00 25.68
N ALA A 164 -5.64 -11.07 26.12
CA ALA A 164 -6.10 -12.13 25.23
C ALA A 164 -7.15 -11.61 24.24
N ALA A 165 -8.02 -10.70 24.66
CA ALA A 165 -8.98 -10.04 23.79
C ALA A 165 -8.30 -9.11 22.77
N PHE A 166 -7.17 -8.48 23.15
CA PHE A 166 -6.38 -7.63 22.25
C PHE A 166 -5.65 -8.47 21.20
N ASP A 167 -5.03 -9.58 21.60
CA ASP A 167 -4.38 -10.49 20.66
C ASP A 167 -5.36 -11.09 19.65
N ALA A 168 -6.60 -11.32 20.06
CA ALA A 168 -7.66 -11.74 19.13
C ALA A 168 -8.06 -10.66 18.10
N VAL A 169 -7.81 -9.37 18.42
CA VAL A 169 -8.02 -8.24 17.48
C VAL A 169 -6.83 -8.09 16.53
N LYS A 170 -5.64 -8.57 16.92
CA LYS A 170 -4.37 -8.42 16.20
C LYS A 170 -4.08 -6.97 15.82
N PRO A 171 -4.03 -6.04 16.78
CA PRO A 171 -3.78 -4.64 16.45
C PRO A 171 -2.33 -4.46 15.99
N LEU A 172 -2.14 -3.66 14.94
CA LEU A 172 -0.81 -3.18 14.57
C LEU A 172 -0.34 -2.11 15.56
N LEU A 173 -1.23 -1.20 15.90
CA LEU A 173 -0.97 -0.06 16.79
C LEU A 173 -2.03 0.01 17.88
N VAL A 174 -1.60 0.45 19.08
CA VAL A 174 -2.50 0.73 20.20
C VAL A 174 -2.39 2.20 20.58
N LEU A 175 -3.52 2.87 20.74
CA LEU A 175 -3.62 4.23 21.29
C LEU A 175 -4.25 4.18 22.67
N VAL A 176 -3.51 4.54 23.72
CA VAL A 176 -4.01 4.67 25.08
C VAL A 176 -4.51 6.09 25.32
N ALA A 177 -5.84 6.25 25.48
CA ALA A 177 -6.56 7.51 25.63
C ALA A 177 -7.52 7.48 26.81
N THR A 178 -7.13 6.86 27.92
CA THR A 178 -7.92 6.64 29.13
C THR A 178 -8.06 7.87 30.02
N GLN A 179 -7.10 8.80 29.97
CA GLN A 179 -7.10 10.09 30.72
C GLN A 179 -7.39 9.94 32.24
N GLY A 180 -6.91 8.88 32.87
CA GLY A 180 -7.03 8.62 34.30
C GLY A 180 -7.91 7.41 34.66
N ASP A 181 -8.79 6.98 33.77
CA ASP A 181 -9.65 5.82 33.98
C ASP A 181 -8.91 4.51 33.60
N GLY A 182 -8.15 3.96 34.54
CA GLY A 182 -7.41 2.73 34.37
C GLY A 182 -6.16 2.88 33.49
N ASP A 183 -5.47 4.02 33.54
CA ASP A 183 -4.25 4.27 32.72
C ASP A 183 -3.21 3.16 32.87
N GLU A 184 -2.94 2.71 34.08
CA GLU A 184 -1.92 1.70 34.35
C GLU A 184 -2.27 0.35 33.77
N ASP A 185 -3.52 -0.09 33.96
CA ASP A 185 -4.00 -1.39 33.49
C ASP A 185 -4.13 -1.41 31.96
N ALA A 186 -4.64 -0.31 31.38
CA ALA A 186 -4.70 -0.15 29.95
C ALA A 186 -3.32 -0.15 29.29
N LEU A 187 -2.36 0.59 29.88
CA LEU A 187 -1.00 0.66 29.36
C LEU A 187 -0.26 -0.68 29.52
N GLU A 188 -0.43 -1.36 30.65
CA GLU A 188 0.13 -2.68 30.86
C GLU A 188 -0.41 -3.69 29.83
N ALA A 189 -1.72 -3.74 29.64
CA ALA A 189 -2.35 -4.63 28.66
C ALA A 189 -1.88 -4.31 27.23
N ALA A 190 -1.78 -3.02 26.87
CA ALA A 190 -1.24 -2.60 25.57
C ALA A 190 0.20 -3.06 25.36
N LEU A 191 1.07 -2.88 26.34
CA LEU A 191 2.48 -3.27 26.26
C LEU A 191 2.70 -4.80 26.31
N ARG A 192 1.78 -5.56 26.89
CA ARG A 192 1.80 -7.03 26.85
C ARG A 192 1.23 -7.61 25.56
N SER A 193 0.44 -6.85 24.80
CA SER A 193 -0.14 -7.29 23.52
C SER A 193 0.92 -7.43 22.43
N MET A 194 0.55 -8.05 21.31
CA MET A 194 1.41 -8.22 20.13
C MET A 194 1.54 -6.96 19.25
N ALA A 195 0.97 -5.82 19.65
CA ALA A 195 1.04 -4.58 18.88
C ALA A 195 2.50 -4.13 18.65
N ALA A 196 2.79 -3.64 17.44
CA ALA A 196 4.12 -3.18 17.07
C ALA A 196 4.52 -1.90 17.81
N ALA A 197 3.57 -0.99 18.06
CA ALA A 197 3.80 0.22 18.84
C ALA A 197 2.57 0.59 19.66
N VAL A 198 2.82 1.27 20.78
CA VAL A 198 1.85 1.79 21.73
C VAL A 198 2.04 3.29 21.87
N LEU A 199 1.01 4.08 21.53
CA LEU A 199 1.00 5.53 21.69
C LEU A 199 0.16 5.89 22.91
N LEU A 200 0.67 6.78 23.77
CA LEU A 200 -0.01 7.19 25.01
C LEU A 200 -0.31 8.68 25.00
N ILE A 201 -1.58 9.03 25.13
CA ILE A 201 -2.02 10.41 25.32
C ILE A 201 -1.80 10.79 26.78
N ALA A 202 -0.66 11.41 27.06
CA ALA A 202 -0.29 11.90 28.37
C ALA A 202 0.71 13.05 28.24
N SER A 203 0.78 13.92 29.26
CA SER A 203 1.90 14.85 29.38
C SER A 203 3.21 14.09 29.62
N GLN A 204 4.35 14.69 29.25
CA GLN A 204 5.66 14.06 29.45
C GLN A 204 5.86 13.57 30.89
N ARG A 205 5.53 14.41 31.87
CA ARG A 205 5.65 14.05 33.30
C ARG A 205 4.80 12.82 33.67
N LYS A 206 3.58 12.69 33.12
CA LYS A 206 2.71 11.54 33.37
C LYS A 206 3.26 10.31 32.66
N ALA A 207 3.73 10.46 31.43
CA ALA A 207 4.33 9.38 30.65
C ALA A 207 5.56 8.78 31.36
N ASP A 208 6.43 9.61 31.91
CA ASP A 208 7.63 9.14 32.65
C ASP A 208 7.24 8.34 33.89
N ARG A 209 6.27 8.84 34.67
CA ARG A 209 5.75 8.11 35.82
C ARG A 209 5.14 6.75 35.46
N LEU A 210 4.34 6.71 34.41
CA LEU A 210 3.72 5.47 33.93
C LEU A 210 4.78 4.51 33.40
N ARG A 211 5.82 4.99 32.73
CA ARG A 211 6.97 4.18 32.29
C ARG A 211 7.69 3.51 33.45
N ASP A 212 7.90 4.26 34.55
CA ASP A 212 8.50 3.71 35.76
C ASP A 212 7.60 2.67 36.46
N THR A 213 6.29 2.93 36.52
CA THR A 213 5.31 1.95 36.97
C THR A 213 5.33 0.66 36.13
N MET A 214 5.40 0.76 34.82
CA MET A 214 5.45 -0.41 33.92
C MET A 214 6.73 -1.23 34.12
N ARG A 215 7.88 -0.58 34.39
CA ARG A 215 9.13 -1.28 34.79
C ARG A 215 8.92 -2.08 36.05
N LEU A 216 8.30 -1.50 37.08
CA LEU A 216 8.00 -2.17 38.34
C LEU A 216 7.01 -3.33 38.17
N ARG A 217 6.10 -3.26 37.20
CA ARG A 217 5.17 -4.34 36.83
C ARG A 217 5.80 -5.42 35.94
N GLY A 218 7.11 -5.34 35.67
CA GLY A 218 7.87 -6.36 34.94
C GLY A 218 7.68 -6.35 33.46
N ILE A 219 7.32 -5.20 32.87
CA ILE A 219 7.30 -5.04 31.41
C ILE A 219 8.75 -5.02 30.90
N ALA A 220 9.03 -5.87 29.90
CA ALA A 220 10.35 -6.01 29.30
C ALA A 220 10.85 -4.70 28.66
N PRO A 221 12.15 -4.39 28.70
CA PRO A 221 12.70 -3.16 28.10
C PRO A 221 12.35 -2.96 26.64
N GLU A 222 12.33 -4.05 25.86
CA GLU A 222 11.99 -4.03 24.44
C GLU A 222 10.54 -3.58 24.21
N ARG A 223 9.62 -3.98 25.09
CA ARG A 223 8.21 -3.56 25.04
C ARG A 223 8.06 -2.12 25.52
N LEU A 224 8.85 -1.66 26.47
CA LEU A 224 8.88 -0.26 26.88
C LEU A 224 9.44 0.66 25.78
N ALA A 225 10.34 0.16 24.93
CA ALA A 225 10.83 0.88 23.76
C ALA A 225 9.75 1.10 22.70
N ALA A 226 8.73 0.23 22.66
CA ALA A 226 7.57 0.40 21.76
C ALA A 226 6.56 1.45 22.27
N LEU A 227 6.79 2.08 23.44
CA LEU A 227 5.93 3.12 24.00
C LEU A 227 6.35 4.50 23.51
N HIS A 228 5.48 5.15 22.77
CA HIS A 228 5.61 6.52 22.27
C HIS A 228 4.70 7.46 23.09
N ALA A 229 5.30 8.34 23.84
CA ALA A 229 4.58 9.28 24.68
C ALA A 229 5.40 10.57 24.89
N PRO A 230 4.76 11.73 24.70
CA PRO A 230 3.38 11.96 24.30
C PRO A 230 3.03 11.39 22.91
N ALA A 231 1.74 11.04 22.67
CA ALA A 231 1.26 10.54 21.40
C ALA A 231 1.27 11.63 20.32
N GLY A 232 2.08 11.42 19.29
CA GLY A 232 2.16 12.30 18.12
C GLY A 232 2.93 13.62 18.34
N PRO A 233 2.95 14.48 17.30
CA PRO A 233 3.64 15.76 17.34
C PRO A 233 2.94 16.76 18.29
N ASN A 234 3.72 17.67 18.86
CA ASN A 234 3.16 18.76 19.65
C ASN A 234 2.56 19.84 18.71
N ILE A 235 1.24 19.87 18.65
CA ILE A 235 0.47 20.85 17.85
C ILE A 235 -0.18 21.94 18.74
N HIS A 236 0.26 22.05 19.99
CA HIS A 236 -0.33 22.96 20.99
C HIS A 236 -1.83 22.76 21.17
N ALA A 237 -2.29 21.52 21.17
CA ALA A 237 -3.68 21.11 21.29
C ALA A 237 -4.27 21.46 22.67
N HIS A 238 -5.49 22.01 22.69
CA HIS A 238 -6.22 22.36 23.89
C HIS A 238 -7.55 21.60 24.04
N THR A 239 -8.19 21.28 22.92
CA THR A 239 -9.48 20.57 22.92
C THR A 239 -9.28 19.05 22.75
N PRO A 240 -10.24 18.22 23.19
CA PRO A 240 -10.20 16.77 22.95
C PRO A 240 -10.01 16.42 21.48
N GLN A 241 -10.62 17.18 20.55
CA GLN A 241 -10.53 17.00 19.11
C GLN A 241 -9.11 17.27 18.59
N GLU A 242 -8.50 18.35 19.04
CA GLU A 242 -7.12 18.70 18.67
C GLU A 242 -6.11 17.68 19.23
N ILE A 243 -6.31 17.23 20.48
CA ILE A 243 -5.48 16.20 21.11
C ILE A 243 -5.59 14.89 20.30
N ALA A 244 -6.82 14.50 19.93
CA ALA A 244 -7.05 13.32 19.09
C ALA A 244 -6.38 13.46 17.72
N LEU A 245 -6.46 14.63 17.08
CA LEU A 245 -5.79 14.89 15.80
C LEU A 245 -4.27 14.71 15.91
N GLY A 246 -3.64 15.27 16.92
CA GLY A 246 -2.20 15.11 17.17
C GLY A 246 -1.81 13.63 17.37
N ALA A 247 -2.59 12.91 18.18
CA ALA A 247 -2.35 11.50 18.45
C ALA A 247 -2.53 10.63 17.17
N VAL A 248 -3.56 10.92 16.36
CA VAL A 248 -3.79 10.22 15.09
C VAL A 248 -2.70 10.53 14.07
N ALA A 249 -2.19 11.77 14.02
CA ALA A 249 -1.02 12.09 13.21
C ALA A 249 0.20 11.24 13.61
N GLY A 250 0.42 11.06 14.91
CA GLY A 250 1.46 10.15 15.43
C GLY A 250 1.23 8.68 15.02
N LEU A 251 -0.01 8.19 15.05
CA LEU A 251 -0.35 6.85 14.57
C LEU A 251 -0.01 6.66 13.09
N ILE A 252 -0.32 7.64 12.25
CA ILE A 252 -0.05 7.59 10.81
C ILE A 252 1.47 7.60 10.55
N ALA A 253 2.22 8.46 11.25
CA ALA A 253 3.68 8.48 11.14
C ALA A 253 4.30 7.13 11.52
N MET A 254 3.89 6.58 12.68
CA MET A 254 4.37 5.27 13.16
C MET A 254 4.03 4.13 12.21
N ARG A 255 2.84 4.14 11.61
CA ARG A 255 2.49 3.16 10.57
C ARG A 255 3.46 3.24 9.40
N GLY A 256 3.73 4.45 8.89
CA GLY A 256 4.69 4.66 7.79
C GLY A 256 6.07 4.12 8.12
N GLU A 257 6.60 4.41 9.30
CA GLU A 257 7.89 3.88 9.77
C GLU A 257 7.92 2.34 9.82
N LEU A 258 6.85 1.72 10.29
CA LEU A 258 6.73 0.26 10.34
C LEU A 258 6.65 -0.35 8.93
N GLU A 259 5.94 0.28 8.01
CA GLU A 259 5.85 -0.14 6.60
C GLU A 259 7.22 -0.03 5.90
N GLU A 260 7.95 1.06 6.13
CA GLU A 260 9.30 1.26 5.60
C GLU A 260 10.30 0.24 6.17
N ALA A 261 10.25 0.01 7.48
CA ALA A 261 11.11 -0.99 8.14
C ALA A 261 10.84 -2.40 7.64
N ALA A 262 9.56 -2.77 7.46
CA ALA A 262 9.17 -4.06 6.89
C ALA A 262 9.67 -4.20 5.45
N ALA A 263 9.60 -3.14 4.66
CA ALA A 263 10.09 -3.07 3.29
C ALA A 263 11.61 -3.26 3.21
N ALA A 264 12.37 -2.56 4.05
CA ALA A 264 13.84 -2.68 4.13
C ALA A 264 14.26 -4.08 4.58
N GLY A 265 13.56 -4.66 5.57
CA GLY A 265 13.80 -6.03 6.01
C GLY A 265 13.50 -7.10 4.95
N ALA A 266 12.50 -6.89 4.12
CA ALA A 266 12.20 -7.77 2.99
C ALA A 266 13.27 -7.69 1.90
N ALA A 267 13.75 -6.48 1.57
CA ALA A 267 14.84 -6.28 0.62
C ALA A 267 16.15 -6.94 1.09
N ALA A 268 16.54 -6.76 2.35
CA ALA A 268 17.74 -7.38 2.91
C ALA A 268 17.69 -8.92 2.92
N ARG A 269 16.50 -9.51 3.11
CA ARG A 269 16.33 -10.97 3.04
C ARG A 269 16.39 -11.52 1.61
N ALA A 270 15.95 -10.73 0.62
CA ALA A 270 16.06 -11.07 -0.79
C ALA A 270 17.53 -11.05 -1.24
N ASP A 271 18.30 -10.02 -0.85
CA ASP A 271 19.74 -9.92 -1.10
C ASP A 271 20.51 -11.11 -0.47
N ALA A 272 20.16 -11.50 0.76
CA ALA A 272 20.79 -12.64 1.44
C ALA A 272 20.51 -13.99 0.76
N ARG A 273 19.46 -14.08 -0.08
CA ARG A 273 19.13 -15.27 -0.87
C ARG A 273 19.74 -15.26 -2.28
N GLY A 274 20.48 -14.21 -2.65
CA GLY A 274 20.99 -14.01 -4.01
C GLY A 274 19.90 -13.62 -5.02
N GLU A 275 18.71 -13.30 -4.57
CA GLU A 275 17.65 -12.69 -5.36
C GLU A 275 17.98 -11.19 -5.45
N THR A 276 18.55 -10.74 -6.56
CA THR A 276 18.72 -9.30 -6.83
C THR A 276 17.32 -8.70 -7.04
N VAL A 277 16.73 -8.22 -5.97
CA VAL A 277 15.61 -7.28 -6.06
C VAL A 277 16.25 -5.92 -6.36
N PRO A 278 16.06 -5.35 -7.55
CA PRO A 278 16.48 -3.96 -7.76
C PRO A 278 15.73 -3.11 -6.74
N PRO A 279 16.40 -2.17 -6.06
CA PRO A 279 15.71 -1.23 -5.22
C PRO A 279 14.67 -0.53 -6.09
N LEU A 280 13.40 -0.59 -5.70
CA LEU A 280 12.42 0.37 -6.19
C LEU A 280 13.00 1.71 -5.76
N SER A 281 13.54 2.46 -6.72
CA SER A 281 13.85 3.87 -6.48
C SER A 281 12.61 4.43 -5.84
N PRO A 282 12.72 5.11 -4.68
CA PRO A 282 11.61 5.91 -4.19
C PRO A 282 11.12 6.67 -5.41
N CYS A 283 9.81 6.74 -5.61
CA CYS A 283 9.26 7.72 -6.52
C CYS A 283 9.89 9.02 -6.03
N GLU A 284 11.00 9.43 -6.63
CA GLU A 284 11.61 10.70 -6.32
C GLU A 284 10.45 11.64 -6.48
N ALA A 285 10.03 12.21 -5.37
CA ALA A 285 9.12 13.33 -5.39
C ALA A 285 9.80 14.27 -6.37
N SER A 286 9.32 14.26 -7.60
CA SER A 286 9.88 15.02 -8.69
C SER A 286 9.96 16.44 -8.14
N ASP A 287 11.17 16.92 -7.95
CA ASP A 287 11.47 18.27 -7.50
C ASP A 287 10.49 19.19 -8.25
N PRO A 288 9.62 19.95 -7.58
CA PRO A 288 8.68 20.82 -8.27
C PRO A 288 9.37 21.81 -9.21
N ALA A 289 10.68 22.03 -9.04
CA ALA A 289 11.52 22.78 -9.98
C ALA A 289 11.84 22.00 -11.27
N ALA A 290 11.85 20.66 -11.28
CA ALA A 290 12.04 19.85 -12.48
C ALA A 290 10.78 19.78 -13.37
N ALA A 291 9.61 20.14 -12.83
CA ALA A 291 8.34 20.19 -13.59
C ALA A 291 8.23 21.38 -14.56
N LEU A 292 9.20 22.29 -14.55
CA LEU A 292 9.23 23.52 -15.37
C LEU A 292 10.16 23.45 -16.59
N ALA A 293 10.76 22.28 -16.90
CA ALA A 293 11.45 22.12 -18.17
C ALA A 293 10.42 22.19 -19.32
N PRO A 294 10.63 23.00 -20.37
CA PRO A 294 9.68 23.14 -21.47
C PRO A 294 9.54 21.79 -22.18
N ARG A 295 8.39 21.13 -22.00
CA ARG A 295 8.07 19.89 -22.69
C ARG A 295 7.52 20.22 -24.07
N TYR A 296 8.04 19.58 -25.10
CA TYR A 296 7.48 19.68 -26.43
C TYR A 296 6.09 19.06 -26.46
N LEU A 297 5.10 19.77 -26.95
CA LEU A 297 3.74 19.27 -27.07
C LEU A 297 3.52 18.63 -28.44
N ASN A 298 3.11 17.35 -28.44
CA ASN A 298 2.73 16.64 -29.66
C ASN A 298 1.60 17.37 -30.40
N PRO A 299 1.82 17.79 -31.66
CA PRO A 299 0.84 18.61 -32.39
C PRO A 299 -0.47 17.88 -32.69
N VAL A 300 -0.48 16.53 -32.63
CA VAL A 300 -1.66 15.71 -32.94
C VAL A 300 -2.53 15.47 -31.72
N CYS A 301 -1.94 15.07 -30.60
CA CYS A 301 -2.69 14.67 -29.41
C CYS A 301 -2.47 15.56 -28.15
N GLY A 302 -1.57 16.54 -28.22
CA GLY A 302 -1.28 17.46 -27.11
C GLY A 302 -0.47 16.87 -25.96
N MET A 303 0.07 15.66 -26.09
CA MET A 303 0.86 15.02 -25.05
C MET A 303 2.23 15.68 -24.92
N GLY A 304 2.68 15.95 -23.70
CA GLY A 304 4.02 16.46 -23.41
C GLY A 304 5.10 15.40 -23.66
N ILE A 305 6.09 15.71 -24.47
CA ILE A 305 7.20 14.83 -24.87
C ILE A 305 8.51 15.40 -24.37
N ASP A 306 9.33 14.55 -23.78
CA ASP A 306 10.74 14.86 -23.54
C ASP A 306 11.51 14.64 -24.85
N ILE A 307 12.07 15.72 -25.37
CA ILE A 307 12.82 15.73 -26.63
C ILE A 307 14.03 14.78 -26.59
N ALA A 308 14.67 14.66 -25.44
CA ALA A 308 15.89 13.84 -25.28
C ALA A 308 15.61 12.33 -25.43
N SER A 309 14.38 11.88 -25.10
CA SER A 309 13.96 10.49 -25.15
C SER A 309 12.99 10.17 -26.30
N ALA A 310 12.67 11.15 -27.17
CA ALA A 310 11.69 11.00 -28.24
C ALA A 310 12.14 10.02 -29.33
N LYS A 311 11.39 8.94 -29.50
CA LYS A 311 11.65 7.87 -30.49
C LYS A 311 11.03 8.13 -31.87
N HIS A 312 9.95 8.90 -31.95
CA HIS A 312 9.21 9.17 -33.16
C HIS A 312 9.40 10.64 -33.57
N VAL A 313 10.24 10.86 -34.57
CA VAL A 313 10.66 12.18 -35.02
C VAL A 313 10.36 12.34 -36.52
N LEU A 314 9.99 13.54 -36.95
CA LEU A 314 9.77 13.90 -38.35
C LEU A 314 10.31 15.31 -38.61
N ASP A 315 11.13 15.45 -39.66
CA ASP A 315 11.53 16.76 -40.17
C ASP A 315 10.56 17.17 -41.31
N TYR A 316 9.82 18.27 -41.11
CA TYR A 316 8.84 18.77 -42.05
C TYR A 316 8.90 20.30 -42.17
N GLY A 317 9.03 20.81 -43.37
CA GLY A 317 9.08 22.26 -43.60
C GLY A 317 10.29 22.99 -43.00
N GLY A 318 11.38 22.26 -42.68
CA GLY A 318 12.56 22.82 -42.04
C GLY A 318 12.49 22.83 -40.49
N GLU A 319 11.38 22.34 -39.93
CA GLU A 319 11.20 22.19 -38.48
C GLU A 319 11.15 20.71 -38.07
N ARG A 320 11.58 20.42 -36.84
CA ARG A 320 11.59 19.07 -36.27
C ARG A 320 10.43 18.86 -35.32
N PHE A 321 9.61 17.87 -35.62
CA PHE A 321 8.42 17.48 -34.85
C PHE A 321 8.64 16.18 -34.11
N TYR A 322 8.13 16.11 -32.88
CA TYR A 322 8.24 14.94 -32.01
C TYR A 322 6.87 14.38 -31.68
N PHE A 323 6.73 13.06 -31.71
CA PHE A 323 5.48 12.36 -31.49
C PHE A 323 5.60 11.31 -30.39
N CYS A 324 4.53 11.08 -29.67
CA CYS A 324 4.48 10.08 -28.60
C CYS A 324 4.42 8.63 -29.13
N CYS A 325 3.93 8.45 -30.35
CA CYS A 325 3.81 7.15 -31.00
C CYS A 325 3.81 7.28 -32.53
N ASP A 326 3.99 6.15 -33.20
CA ASP A 326 4.03 6.09 -34.67
C ASP A 326 2.68 6.49 -35.31
N GLY A 327 1.56 6.18 -34.65
CA GLY A 327 0.22 6.60 -35.12
C GLY A 327 0.05 8.12 -35.19
N CYS A 328 0.57 8.86 -34.21
CA CYS A 328 0.54 10.34 -34.26
C CYS A 328 1.45 10.88 -35.38
N LYS A 329 2.60 10.27 -35.61
CA LYS A 329 3.50 10.63 -36.69
C LYS A 329 2.81 10.43 -38.07
N GLN A 330 2.21 9.27 -38.33
CA GLN A 330 1.51 8.95 -39.55
C GLN A 330 0.30 9.86 -39.76
N GLU A 331 -0.46 10.21 -38.74
CA GLU A 331 -1.59 11.12 -38.82
C GLU A 331 -1.16 12.55 -39.17
N PHE A 332 -0.01 13.00 -38.59
CA PHE A 332 0.59 14.29 -38.98
C PHE A 332 1.03 14.29 -40.44
N GLU A 333 1.70 13.23 -40.90
CA GLU A 333 2.14 13.08 -42.33
C GLU A 333 0.94 13.11 -43.29
N ARG A 334 -0.21 12.58 -42.89
CA ARG A 334 -1.43 12.56 -43.71
C ARG A 334 -2.09 13.95 -43.85
N GLN A 335 -2.05 14.78 -42.79
CA GLN A 335 -2.72 16.09 -42.74
C GLN A 335 -1.86 17.18 -42.06
N PRO A 336 -0.64 17.47 -42.54
CA PRO A 336 0.27 18.37 -41.83
C PRO A 336 -0.28 19.81 -41.70
N ALA A 337 -0.96 20.34 -42.70
CA ALA A 337 -1.51 21.69 -42.66
C ALA A 337 -2.52 21.91 -41.51
N LYS A 338 -3.31 20.89 -41.15
CA LYS A 338 -4.26 20.93 -40.04
C LYS A 338 -3.57 21.13 -38.69
N TYR A 339 -2.49 20.42 -38.47
CA TYR A 339 -1.76 20.43 -37.18
C TYR A 339 -0.79 21.58 -37.03
N LEU A 340 -0.23 22.08 -38.16
CA LEU A 340 0.58 23.29 -38.17
C LEU A 340 -0.25 24.53 -37.81
N ALA A 341 -1.50 24.63 -38.27
CA ALA A 341 -2.39 25.71 -37.88
C ALA A 341 -2.68 25.75 -36.38
N ILE A 342 -2.75 24.58 -35.70
CA ILE A 342 -2.93 24.47 -34.24
C ILE A 342 -1.70 24.95 -33.50
N VAL A 343 -0.51 24.59 -33.94
CA VAL A 343 0.77 25.00 -33.35
C VAL A 343 0.98 26.50 -33.47
N GLN A 344 0.72 27.09 -34.65
CA GLN A 344 0.85 28.52 -34.89
C GLN A 344 -0.19 29.34 -34.12
N GLY A 345 -1.42 28.83 -33.97
CA GLY A 345 -2.48 29.48 -33.18
C GLY A 345 -2.21 29.54 -31.67
N LYS A 346 -1.51 28.54 -31.11
CA LYS A 346 -1.11 28.54 -29.69
C LYS A 346 0.08 29.47 -29.40
N ALA A 347 1.00 29.66 -30.34
CA ALA A 347 2.13 30.58 -30.17
C ALA A 347 1.71 32.07 -30.10
N HIS A 348 0.49 32.41 -30.53
CA HIS A 348 -0.08 33.76 -30.41
C HIS A 348 -0.77 34.03 -29.06
N LEU A 349 -1.15 33.02 -28.31
CA LEU A 349 -1.83 33.16 -27.00
C LEU A 349 -0.87 33.26 -25.79
N GLU A 350 0.42 32.94 -25.96
CA GLU A 350 1.44 33.09 -24.92
C GLU A 350 2.23 34.40 -24.98
N LYS A 351 1.85 35.34 -25.87
CA LYS A 351 2.49 36.66 -26.04
C LYS A 351 1.56 37.86 -25.73
N THR A 352 0.43 37.65 -25.06
CA THR A 352 -0.43 38.74 -24.60
C THR A 352 -0.61 38.71 -23.08
#